data_7661fb4e04abe9cdc00a9b61e5658de2
#
_entry.id   7661fb4e04abe9cdc00a9b61e5658de2
#
_cell.length_a   1.000
_cell.length_b   1.000
_cell.length_c   1.000
_cell.angle_alpha   90.00
_cell.angle_beta   90.00
_cell.angle_gamma   90.00
#
_symmetry.space_group_name_H-M   'P 1'
#
loop_
_entity.id
_entity.type
_entity.pdbx_description
1 polymer ?
#
loop_
_entity_poly.entity_id
_entity_poly.type
_entity_poly.pdbx_seq_one_letter_code
_entity_poly.pdbx_strand_id
1 'polypeptide(L)'
;MLRLGLTEKGVTEILGIAEHIASVSAVAEGLRLRPDVPTAPSGTGGELIDLASAVPEEAEPTLLAVRDWSRSALGLERVPAFWAVFARKPRLLRAAWAKHRLVLGAGELDRAAKLSVALAVAMNKQSAYWTGYLAHEGRVAGVFDDEVIVDIAGAVMHYVAFNTISHGMMLEAPFTDLVAGSAPADAPPPSE
;
A
#
# COMPACT_ATOMS: atom_id res chain seq x y z
N MET A 1 -19.63 -3.82 8.85
CA MET A 1 -18.90 -2.70 8.19
C MET A 1 -19.77 -1.45 8.05
N LEU A 2 -21.01 -1.56 7.58
CA LEU A 2 -21.96 -0.41 7.51
C LEU A 2 -22.21 0.31 8.84
N ARG A 3 -22.03 -0.36 9.98
CA ARG A 3 -22.14 0.25 11.32
C ARG A 3 -21.02 1.26 11.65
N LEU A 4 -19.93 1.25 10.89
CA LEU A 4 -18.80 2.18 11.04
C LEU A 4 -18.86 3.37 10.06
N GLY A 5 -19.98 3.53 9.32
CA GLY A 5 -20.14 4.60 8.35
C GLY A 5 -19.37 4.42 7.05
N LEU A 6 -18.77 3.25 6.82
CA LEU A 6 -18.09 2.92 5.55
C LEU A 6 -19.12 2.42 4.54
N THR A 7 -19.10 2.97 3.34
CA THR A 7 -19.86 2.48 2.19
C THR A 7 -19.12 1.30 1.52
N GLU A 8 -19.80 0.59 0.61
CA GLU A 8 -19.16 -0.45 -0.20
C GLU A 8 -17.99 0.10 -1.04
N LYS A 9 -18.12 1.34 -1.52
CA LYS A 9 -17.06 2.02 -2.26
C LYS A 9 -15.86 2.29 -1.37
N GLY A 10 -16.05 2.79 -0.14
CA GLY A 10 -14.97 3.01 0.82
C GLY A 10 -14.24 1.72 1.17
N VAL A 11 -14.98 0.60 1.34
CA VAL A 11 -14.38 -0.73 1.54
C VAL A 11 -13.54 -1.15 0.33
N THR A 12 -14.06 -0.94 -0.89
CA THR A 12 -13.32 -1.26 -2.13
C THR A 12 -12.04 -0.43 -2.26
N GLU A 13 -12.07 0.86 -1.86
CA GLU A 13 -10.87 1.70 -1.82
C GLU A 13 -9.84 1.14 -0.82
N ILE A 14 -10.25 0.74 0.39
CA ILE A 14 -9.36 0.11 1.38
C ILE A 14 -8.70 -1.15 0.81
N LEU A 15 -9.46 -2.03 0.19
CA LEU A 15 -8.94 -3.25 -0.42
C LEU A 15 -7.96 -2.95 -1.56
N GLY A 16 -8.27 -1.96 -2.40
CA GLY A 16 -7.37 -1.51 -3.47
C GLY A 16 -6.05 -0.96 -2.94
N ILE A 17 -6.09 -0.17 -1.87
CA ILE A 17 -4.89 0.34 -1.19
C ILE A 17 -4.08 -0.83 -0.61
N ALA A 18 -4.73 -1.74 0.11
CA ALA A 18 -4.06 -2.86 0.75
C ALA A 18 -3.36 -3.76 -0.27
N GLU A 19 -4.04 -4.11 -1.36
CA GLU A 19 -3.47 -4.92 -2.44
C GLU A 19 -2.28 -4.20 -3.11
N HIS A 20 -2.45 -2.94 -3.46
CA HIS A 20 -1.41 -2.16 -4.11
C HIS A 20 -0.16 -2.04 -3.24
N ILE A 21 -0.31 -1.60 -1.99
CA ILE A 21 0.83 -1.41 -1.08
C ILE A 21 1.51 -2.74 -0.73
N ALA A 22 0.77 -3.82 -0.57
CA ALA A 22 1.35 -5.15 -0.38
C ALA A 22 2.21 -5.57 -1.58
N SER A 23 1.74 -5.32 -2.81
CA SER A 23 2.45 -5.65 -4.04
C SER A 23 3.74 -4.83 -4.20
N VAL A 24 3.67 -3.50 -4.04
CA VAL A 24 4.85 -2.64 -4.19
C VAL A 24 5.85 -2.84 -3.05
N SER A 25 5.39 -3.19 -1.84
CA SER A 25 6.25 -3.56 -0.72
C SER A 25 7.08 -4.81 -1.03
N ALA A 26 6.44 -5.87 -1.55
CA ALA A 26 7.14 -7.09 -1.93
C ALA A 26 8.22 -6.84 -3.00
N VAL A 27 7.94 -5.95 -3.96
CA VAL A 27 8.91 -5.57 -4.99
C VAL A 27 10.06 -4.77 -4.40
N ALA A 28 9.79 -3.78 -3.55
CA ALA A 28 10.82 -2.95 -2.94
C ALA A 28 11.78 -3.80 -2.09
N GLU A 29 11.25 -4.70 -1.26
CA GLU A 29 12.05 -5.61 -0.44
C GLU A 29 12.81 -6.63 -1.30
N GLY A 30 12.17 -7.23 -2.32
CA GLY A 30 12.82 -8.16 -3.24
C GLY A 30 13.98 -7.53 -4.02
N LEU A 31 13.89 -6.25 -4.35
CA LEU A 31 14.93 -5.47 -5.01
C LEU A 31 15.92 -4.83 -4.02
N ARG A 32 15.71 -4.98 -2.72
CA ARG A 32 16.51 -4.39 -1.63
C ARG A 32 16.64 -2.87 -1.76
N LEU A 33 15.56 -2.21 -2.15
CA LEU A 33 15.54 -0.76 -2.27
C LEU A 33 15.66 -0.12 -0.89
N ARG A 34 16.50 0.91 -0.80
CA ARG A 34 16.63 1.70 0.43
C ARG A 34 15.64 2.85 0.41
N PRO A 35 15.05 3.18 1.57
CA PRO A 35 14.26 4.39 1.69
C PRO A 35 15.11 5.60 1.31
N ASP A 36 14.62 6.40 0.39
CA ASP A 36 15.30 7.59 -0.13
C ASP A 36 14.60 8.88 0.29
N VAL A 37 13.97 8.86 1.47
CA VAL A 37 13.35 10.01 2.12
C VAL A 37 14.18 10.49 3.31
N PRO A 38 14.14 11.79 3.68
CA PRO A 38 15.02 12.36 4.71
C PRO A 38 14.90 11.70 6.09
N THR A 39 13.74 11.15 6.42
CA THR A 39 13.44 10.56 7.75
C THR A 39 13.76 9.06 7.83
N ALA A 40 14.26 8.47 6.74
CA ALA A 40 14.56 7.05 6.73
C ALA A 40 15.89 6.73 7.43
N PRO A 41 15.98 5.62 8.20
CA PRO A 41 17.25 5.17 8.76
C PRO A 41 18.22 4.76 7.65
N SER A 42 19.49 5.07 7.83
CA SER A 42 20.54 4.66 6.90
C SER A 42 20.75 3.15 6.98
N GLY A 43 20.38 2.42 5.92
CA GLY A 43 20.55 0.96 5.87
C GLY A 43 21.92 0.53 5.29
N THR A 44 22.41 -0.66 5.64
CA THR A 44 23.69 -1.24 5.23
C THR A 44 23.59 -2.29 4.12
N GLY A 45 22.50 -2.38 3.36
CA GLY A 45 22.33 -3.34 2.26
C GLY A 45 22.65 -2.76 0.89
N GLY A 46 23.12 -3.55 -0.06
CA GLY A 46 23.29 -3.16 -1.47
C GLY A 46 21.99 -3.36 -2.25
N GLU A 47 21.62 -2.39 -3.08
CA GLU A 47 20.54 -2.53 -4.04
C GLU A 47 20.89 -3.58 -5.09
N LEU A 48 19.90 -4.36 -5.54
CA LEU A 48 20.12 -5.38 -6.59
C LEU A 48 20.25 -4.78 -7.99
N ILE A 49 19.83 -3.53 -8.17
CA ILE A 49 19.79 -2.85 -9.46
C ILE A 49 20.55 -1.52 -9.35
N ASP A 50 21.44 -1.29 -10.30
CA ASP A 50 22.09 0.01 -10.43
C ASP A 50 21.09 1.07 -10.90
N LEU A 51 20.82 2.06 -10.05
CA LEU A 51 19.89 3.16 -10.33
C LEU A 51 20.48 4.21 -11.29
N ALA A 52 21.78 4.20 -11.51
CA ALA A 52 22.48 5.16 -12.39
C ALA A 52 22.43 4.77 -13.88
N SER A 53 21.88 3.60 -14.23
CA SER A 53 21.81 3.16 -15.62
C SER A 53 20.91 4.05 -16.48
N ALA A 54 21.24 4.13 -17.77
CA ALA A 54 20.48 4.90 -18.75
C ALA A 54 18.99 4.51 -18.77
N VAL A 55 18.15 5.52 -18.74
CA VAL A 55 16.68 5.39 -18.78
C VAL A 55 16.22 5.52 -20.23
N PRO A 56 15.36 4.60 -20.73
CA PRO A 56 14.77 4.75 -22.06
C PRO A 56 13.97 6.05 -22.21
N GLU A 57 14.05 6.70 -23.37
CA GLU A 57 13.34 7.96 -23.66
C GLU A 57 11.82 7.84 -23.45
N GLU A 58 11.23 6.68 -23.78
CA GLU A 58 9.79 6.42 -23.60
C GLU A 58 9.32 6.44 -22.13
N ALA A 59 10.26 6.37 -21.17
CA ALA A 59 9.93 6.50 -19.76
C ALA A 59 9.78 7.96 -19.31
N GLU A 60 10.36 8.90 -20.03
CA GLU A 60 10.49 10.30 -19.62
C GLU A 60 9.15 10.98 -19.27
N PRO A 61 8.08 10.88 -20.07
CA PRO A 61 6.80 11.52 -19.71
C PRO A 61 6.25 11.06 -18.36
N THR A 62 6.41 9.76 -18.05
CA THR A 62 5.95 9.22 -16.77
C THR A 62 6.87 9.64 -15.63
N LEU A 63 8.18 9.67 -15.85
CA LEU A 63 9.15 10.14 -14.85
C LEU A 63 8.98 11.62 -14.50
N LEU A 64 8.64 12.46 -15.47
CA LEU A 64 8.30 13.86 -15.22
C LEU A 64 7.07 13.96 -14.31
N ALA A 65 6.01 13.21 -14.59
CA ALA A 65 4.80 13.16 -13.75
C ALA A 65 5.12 12.65 -12.32
N VAL A 66 5.98 11.65 -12.19
CA VAL A 66 6.46 11.14 -10.88
C VAL A 66 7.27 12.21 -10.15
N ARG A 67 8.15 12.92 -10.85
CA ARG A 67 8.97 14.00 -10.26
C ARG A 67 8.11 15.16 -9.75
N ASP A 68 7.12 15.59 -10.54
CA ASP A 68 6.21 16.67 -10.15
C ASP A 68 5.38 16.28 -8.92
N TRP A 69 4.92 15.03 -8.88
CA TRP A 69 4.25 14.51 -7.72
C TRP A 69 5.21 14.40 -6.52
N SER A 70 6.44 13.91 -6.70
CA SER A 70 7.45 13.81 -5.64
C SER A 70 7.75 15.18 -5.03
N ARG A 71 7.85 16.21 -5.85
CA ARG A 71 8.02 17.60 -5.38
C ARG A 71 6.82 18.05 -4.53
N SER A 72 5.62 17.80 -4.99
CA SER A 72 4.40 18.28 -4.31
C SER A 72 4.02 17.45 -3.08
N ALA A 73 4.21 16.13 -3.12
CA ALA A 73 3.76 15.21 -2.07
C ALA A 73 4.85 14.86 -1.05
N LEU A 74 6.11 14.89 -1.46
CA LEU A 74 7.25 14.50 -0.63
C LEU A 74 8.24 15.64 -0.37
N GLY A 75 8.12 16.78 -1.05
CA GLY A 75 9.11 17.86 -1.01
C GLY A 75 10.46 17.46 -1.60
N LEU A 76 10.50 16.48 -2.52
CA LEU A 76 11.74 15.98 -3.12
C LEU A 76 11.85 16.39 -4.58
N GLU A 77 13.01 16.91 -4.98
CA GLU A 77 13.30 17.34 -6.38
C GLU A 77 13.70 16.17 -7.31
N ARG A 78 13.62 14.94 -6.83
CA ARG A 78 14.05 13.74 -7.56
C ARG A 78 12.91 12.74 -7.73
N VAL A 79 13.11 11.82 -8.68
CA VAL A 79 12.29 10.63 -8.80
C VAL A 79 12.68 9.64 -7.69
N PRO A 80 11.76 9.17 -6.85
CA PRO A 80 12.08 8.15 -5.84
C PRO A 80 12.58 6.85 -6.47
N ALA A 81 13.50 6.15 -5.77
CA ALA A 81 14.21 4.98 -6.26
C ALA A 81 13.27 3.88 -6.81
N PHE A 82 12.15 3.63 -6.15
CA PHE A 82 11.16 2.66 -6.62
C PHE A 82 10.72 2.94 -8.06
N TRP A 83 10.36 4.16 -8.39
CA TRP A 83 9.92 4.55 -9.73
C TRP A 83 11.07 4.57 -10.74
N ALA A 84 12.27 4.96 -10.29
CA ALA A 84 13.46 4.97 -11.13
C ALA A 84 13.83 3.56 -11.61
N VAL A 85 13.69 2.53 -10.76
CA VAL A 85 13.89 1.13 -11.17
C VAL A 85 12.97 0.72 -12.29
N PHE A 86 11.67 1.07 -12.19
CA PHE A 86 10.69 0.72 -13.22
C PHE A 86 10.88 1.48 -14.53
N ALA A 87 11.65 2.57 -14.54
CA ALA A 87 11.94 3.33 -15.76
C ALA A 87 12.61 2.50 -16.85
N ARG A 88 13.34 1.43 -16.48
CA ARG A 88 13.92 0.46 -17.43
C ARG A 88 12.87 -0.29 -18.27
N LYS A 89 11.62 -0.29 -17.85
CA LYS A 89 10.48 -0.93 -18.52
C LYS A 89 9.33 0.10 -18.60
N PRO A 90 9.34 1.00 -19.60
CA PRO A 90 8.43 2.14 -19.66
C PRO A 90 6.95 1.77 -19.58
N ARG A 91 6.55 0.64 -20.17
CA ARG A 91 5.16 0.14 -20.09
C ARG A 91 4.79 -0.26 -18.66
N LEU A 92 5.71 -0.90 -17.94
CA LEU A 92 5.50 -1.31 -16.55
C LEU A 92 5.47 -0.08 -15.62
N LEU A 93 6.39 0.86 -15.80
CA LEU A 93 6.39 2.13 -15.08
C LEU A 93 5.05 2.84 -15.22
N ARG A 94 4.56 3.01 -16.45
CA ARG A 94 3.29 3.70 -16.73
C ARG A 94 2.11 3.01 -16.05
N ALA A 95 2.03 1.67 -16.13
CA ALA A 95 0.95 0.91 -15.51
C ALA A 95 0.99 0.99 -13.98
N ALA A 96 2.17 0.82 -13.37
CA ALA A 96 2.37 0.90 -11.93
C ALA A 96 2.07 2.32 -11.39
N TRP A 97 2.53 3.35 -12.11
CA TRP A 97 2.26 4.73 -11.75
C TRP A 97 0.77 5.08 -11.86
N ALA A 98 0.10 4.68 -12.95
CA ALA A 98 -1.33 4.90 -13.12
C ALA A 98 -2.13 4.23 -11.99
N LYS A 99 -1.80 3.00 -11.62
CA LYS A 99 -2.42 2.30 -10.49
C LYS A 99 -2.19 3.04 -9.18
N HIS A 100 -0.96 3.46 -8.89
CA HIS A 100 -0.63 4.22 -7.68
C HIS A 100 -1.47 5.50 -7.57
N ARG A 101 -1.58 6.26 -8.65
CA ARG A 101 -2.38 7.49 -8.72
C ARG A 101 -3.87 7.24 -8.57
N LEU A 102 -4.36 6.14 -9.14
CA LEU A 102 -5.77 5.75 -9.02
C LEU A 102 -6.11 5.38 -7.56
N VAL A 103 -5.28 4.57 -6.93
CA VAL A 103 -5.55 4.00 -5.61
C VAL A 103 -5.41 5.04 -4.49
N LEU A 104 -4.36 5.87 -4.54
CA LEU A 104 -4.09 6.91 -3.52
C LEU A 104 -4.65 8.29 -3.90
N GLY A 105 -5.23 8.44 -5.10
CA GLY A 105 -5.85 9.67 -5.57
C GLY A 105 -7.17 9.99 -4.87
N ALA A 106 -7.88 11.00 -5.38
CA ALA A 106 -9.19 11.39 -4.85
C ALA A 106 -10.20 10.23 -4.91
N GLY A 107 -11.01 10.10 -3.87
CA GLY A 107 -12.01 9.05 -3.75
C GLY A 107 -12.98 9.36 -2.62
N GLU A 108 -13.58 8.33 -2.05
CA GLU A 108 -14.50 8.45 -0.92
C GLU A 108 -13.73 8.63 0.41
N LEU A 109 -12.63 7.89 0.56
CA LEU A 109 -11.76 8.06 1.71
C LEU A 109 -10.95 9.34 1.56
N ASP A 110 -10.79 10.08 2.64
CA ASP A 110 -9.89 11.22 2.70
C ASP A 110 -8.41 10.79 2.63
N ARG A 111 -7.53 11.77 2.47
CA ARG A 111 -6.09 11.51 2.35
C ARG A 111 -5.50 10.88 3.61
N ALA A 112 -5.95 11.31 4.80
CA ALA A 112 -5.45 10.79 6.08
C ALA A 112 -5.79 9.29 6.21
N ALA A 113 -7.04 8.91 5.94
CA ALA A 113 -7.46 7.52 5.96
C ALA A 113 -6.69 6.66 4.94
N LYS A 114 -6.52 7.16 3.70
CA LYS A 114 -5.76 6.43 2.67
C LYS A 114 -4.30 6.19 3.05
N LEU A 115 -3.62 7.22 3.55
CA LEU A 115 -2.23 7.11 3.97
C LEU A 115 -2.09 6.23 5.22
N SER A 116 -3.06 6.27 6.16
CA SER A 116 -3.07 5.40 7.34
C SER A 116 -3.20 3.92 6.97
N VAL A 117 -4.13 3.59 6.07
CA VAL A 117 -4.25 2.21 5.55
C VAL A 117 -2.97 1.78 4.82
N ALA A 118 -2.42 2.65 3.97
CA ALA A 118 -1.19 2.37 3.24
C ALA A 118 -0.02 2.11 4.19
N LEU A 119 0.19 2.97 5.19
CA LEU A 119 1.25 2.84 6.18
C LEU A 119 1.10 1.56 7.01
N ALA A 120 -0.12 1.25 7.48
CA ALA A 120 -0.40 0.02 8.21
C ALA A 120 -0.05 -1.23 7.39
N VAL A 121 -0.41 -1.25 6.10
CA VAL A 121 -0.07 -2.37 5.21
C VAL A 121 1.44 -2.46 4.99
N ALA A 122 2.15 -1.34 4.77
CA ALA A 122 3.60 -1.33 4.60
C ALA A 122 4.32 -1.86 5.86
N MET A 123 3.88 -1.46 7.06
CA MET A 123 4.39 -1.97 8.34
C MET A 123 4.13 -3.47 8.48
N ASN A 124 2.91 -3.93 8.20
CA ASN A 124 2.56 -5.36 8.25
C ASN A 124 3.39 -6.20 7.24
N LYS A 125 3.75 -5.63 6.10
CA LYS A 125 4.63 -6.25 5.11
C LYS A 125 6.11 -6.10 5.43
N GLN A 126 6.46 -5.43 6.55
CA GLN A 126 7.83 -5.17 6.99
C GLN A 126 8.67 -4.47 5.90
N SER A 127 8.04 -3.66 5.07
CA SER A 127 8.71 -2.92 4.02
C SER A 127 9.34 -1.64 4.59
N ALA A 128 10.66 -1.67 4.77
CA ALA A 128 11.41 -0.50 5.25
C ALA A 128 11.24 0.67 4.26
N TYR A 129 11.29 0.39 2.95
CA TYR A 129 11.14 1.41 1.92
C TYR A 129 9.79 2.12 2.02
N TRP A 130 8.69 1.38 1.93
CA TRP A 130 7.36 1.98 1.88
C TRP A 130 6.89 2.51 3.24
N THR A 131 7.33 1.92 4.35
CA THR A 131 7.06 2.48 5.69
C THR A 131 7.68 3.87 5.83
N GLY A 132 8.97 4.02 5.50
CA GLY A 132 9.65 5.32 5.55
C GLY A 132 9.01 6.34 4.59
N TYR A 133 8.71 5.91 3.38
CA TYR A 133 8.13 6.74 2.33
C TYR A 133 6.74 7.27 2.71
N LEU A 134 5.82 6.39 3.15
CA LEU A 134 4.45 6.76 3.52
C LEU A 134 4.39 7.59 4.82
N ALA A 135 5.26 7.28 5.80
CA ALA A 135 5.39 8.11 7.00
C ALA A 135 5.86 9.52 6.64
N HIS A 136 6.83 9.64 5.73
CA HIS A 136 7.30 10.95 5.25
C HIS A 136 6.21 11.70 4.47
N GLU A 137 5.51 11.03 3.55
CA GLU A 137 4.39 11.62 2.80
C GLU A 137 3.28 12.14 3.72
N GLY A 138 2.93 11.37 4.75
CA GLY A 138 1.93 11.78 5.74
C GLY A 138 2.35 13.00 6.57
N ARG A 139 3.65 13.10 6.91
CA ARG A 139 4.19 14.28 7.57
C ARG A 139 4.17 15.52 6.67
N VAL A 140 4.59 15.40 5.43
CA VAL A 140 4.54 16.50 4.46
C VAL A 140 3.10 16.95 4.21
N ALA A 141 2.15 16.01 4.17
CA ALA A 141 0.73 16.31 4.05
C ALA A 141 0.11 16.91 5.32
N GLY A 142 0.84 16.93 6.45
CA GLY A 142 0.34 17.43 7.74
C GLY A 142 -0.73 16.53 8.38
N VAL A 143 -0.82 15.25 7.97
CA VAL A 143 -1.78 14.29 8.51
C VAL A 143 -1.15 13.29 9.48
N PHE A 144 0.18 13.21 9.56
CA PHE A 144 0.91 12.37 10.49
C PHE A 144 1.86 13.18 11.34
N ASP A 145 1.78 12.99 12.63
CA ASP A 145 2.81 13.24 13.63
C ASP A 145 3.32 11.90 14.21
N ASP A 146 4.16 11.97 15.23
CA ASP A 146 4.71 10.75 15.85
C ASP A 146 3.64 9.96 16.60
N GLU A 147 2.64 10.63 17.18
CA GLU A 147 1.54 10.01 17.93
C GLU A 147 0.66 9.19 16.99
N VAL A 148 0.23 9.77 15.87
CA VAL A 148 -0.56 9.06 14.84
C VAL A 148 0.21 7.85 14.28
N ILE A 149 1.52 7.97 14.06
CA ILE A 149 2.33 6.84 13.57
C ILE A 149 2.38 5.71 14.61
N VAL A 150 2.50 6.04 15.90
CA VAL A 150 2.48 5.06 17.00
C VAL A 150 1.10 4.39 17.10
N ASP A 151 0.02 5.13 16.95
CA ASP A 151 -1.35 4.57 16.93
C ASP A 151 -1.54 3.57 15.77
N ILE A 152 -1.07 3.92 14.57
CA ILE A 152 -1.10 3.00 13.43
C ILE A 152 -0.27 1.73 13.72
N ALA A 153 0.93 1.89 14.29
CA ALA A 153 1.77 0.75 14.66
C ALA A 153 1.11 -0.13 15.73
N GLY A 154 0.43 0.48 16.71
CA GLY A 154 -0.36 -0.22 17.71
C GLY A 154 -1.49 -1.05 17.10
N ALA A 155 -2.22 -0.48 16.14
CA ALA A 155 -3.25 -1.20 15.40
C ALA A 155 -2.68 -2.39 14.62
N VAL A 156 -1.54 -2.21 13.92
CA VAL A 156 -0.86 -3.30 13.21
C VAL A 156 -0.45 -4.41 14.16
N MET A 157 0.19 -4.07 15.28
CA MET A 157 0.60 -5.04 16.31
C MET A 157 -0.60 -5.85 16.81
N HIS A 158 -1.70 -5.19 17.10
CA HIS A 158 -2.92 -5.82 17.61
C HIS A 158 -3.48 -6.84 16.60
N TYR A 159 -3.68 -6.45 15.34
CA TYR A 159 -4.24 -7.33 14.33
C TYR A 159 -3.29 -8.46 13.91
N VAL A 160 -1.99 -8.25 13.90
CA VAL A 160 -0.99 -9.31 13.68
C VAL A 160 -1.06 -10.35 14.80
N ALA A 161 -1.18 -9.92 16.06
CA ALA A 161 -1.33 -10.82 17.19
C ALA A 161 -2.62 -11.65 17.08
N PHE A 162 -3.76 -11.03 16.79
CA PHE A 162 -5.03 -11.75 16.60
C PHE A 162 -4.97 -12.76 15.47
N ASN A 163 -4.44 -12.39 14.33
CA ASN A 163 -4.30 -13.30 13.19
C ASN A 163 -3.39 -14.49 13.55
N THR A 164 -2.28 -14.24 14.25
CA THR A 164 -1.36 -15.31 14.70
C THR A 164 -2.07 -16.28 15.64
N ILE A 165 -2.82 -15.77 16.62
CA ILE A 165 -3.57 -16.61 17.57
C ILE A 165 -4.65 -17.40 16.82
N SER A 166 -5.44 -16.75 15.97
CA SER A 166 -6.51 -17.42 15.22
C SER A 166 -5.98 -18.54 14.33
N HIS A 167 -4.88 -18.29 13.63
CA HIS A 167 -4.20 -19.32 12.83
C HIS A 167 -3.63 -20.45 13.70
N GLY A 168 -2.95 -20.10 14.79
CA GLY A 168 -2.37 -21.10 15.70
C GLY A 168 -3.41 -21.98 16.38
N MET A 169 -4.60 -21.45 16.64
CA MET A 169 -5.73 -22.17 17.23
C MET A 169 -6.65 -22.79 16.19
N MET A 170 -6.38 -22.64 14.90
CA MET A 170 -7.23 -23.12 13.78
C MET A 170 -8.70 -22.68 13.92
N LEU A 171 -8.92 -21.44 14.39
CA LEU A 171 -10.26 -20.89 14.55
C LEU A 171 -10.92 -20.72 13.19
N GLU A 172 -12.12 -21.26 13.04
CA GLU A 172 -12.95 -21.05 11.86
C GLU A 172 -13.47 -19.61 11.81
N ALA A 173 -13.61 -19.06 10.60
CA ALA A 173 -14.18 -17.73 10.44
C ALA A 173 -15.66 -17.75 10.89
N PRO A 174 -16.09 -16.86 11.82
CA PRO A 174 -17.45 -16.90 12.38
C PRO A 174 -18.55 -16.52 11.37
N PHE A 175 -18.17 -16.28 10.11
CA PHE A 175 -19.08 -15.84 9.04
C PHE A 175 -19.42 -16.93 8.03
N THR A 176 -18.90 -18.15 8.18
CA THR A 176 -19.20 -19.26 7.28
C THR A 176 -20.70 -19.59 7.24
N ASP A 177 -21.39 -19.46 8.38
CA ASP A 177 -22.82 -19.71 8.48
C ASP A 177 -23.69 -18.62 7.80
N LEU A 178 -23.17 -17.40 7.69
CA LEU A 178 -23.86 -16.30 7.00
C LEU A 178 -23.86 -16.48 5.47
N VAL A 179 -22.85 -17.15 4.94
CA VAL A 179 -22.77 -17.47 3.50
C VAL A 179 -23.60 -18.73 3.18
N ALA A 180 -23.61 -19.70 4.08
CA ALA A 180 -24.42 -20.91 3.94
C ALA A 180 -25.93 -20.65 4.09
N GLY A 181 -26.34 -19.64 4.88
CA GLY A 181 -27.76 -19.27 5.08
C GLY A 181 -28.37 -18.44 3.93
N SER A 182 -27.62 -18.11 2.89
CA SER A 182 -28.11 -17.37 1.71
C SER A 182 -28.59 -18.29 0.56
N ALA A 183 -28.56 -19.61 0.72
CA ALA A 183 -29.24 -20.49 -0.22
C ALA A 183 -30.75 -20.29 -0.08
N PRO A 184 -31.51 -19.97 -1.15
CA PRO A 184 -32.97 -19.86 -1.06
C PRO A 184 -33.56 -21.20 -0.61
N ALA A 185 -34.41 -21.14 0.43
CA ALA A 185 -35.09 -22.31 1.02
C ALA A 185 -36.00 -23.06 0.05
N ASP A 186 -36.10 -22.63 -1.21
CA ASP A 186 -37.02 -23.14 -2.24
C ASP A 186 -36.31 -23.72 -3.46
N ALA A 187 -35.11 -24.25 -3.33
CA ALA A 187 -34.53 -25.02 -4.44
C ALA A 187 -35.23 -26.40 -4.53
N PRO A 188 -35.90 -26.75 -5.65
CA PRO A 188 -36.51 -28.09 -5.78
C PRO A 188 -35.40 -29.13 -5.75
N PRO A 189 -35.70 -30.34 -5.21
CA PRO A 189 -34.74 -31.43 -5.15
C PRO A 189 -34.32 -31.84 -6.56
N PRO A 190 -33.05 -32.28 -6.75
CA PRO A 190 -32.58 -32.76 -8.03
C PRO A 190 -33.45 -33.92 -8.49
N SER A 191 -34.00 -33.86 -9.70
CA SER A 191 -34.73 -34.94 -10.34
C SER A 191 -33.79 -36.12 -10.57
N GLU A 192 -34.19 -37.31 -10.09
CA GLU A 192 -33.54 -38.60 -10.33
C GLU A 192 -33.50 -38.97 -11.82
#